data_6b030bc9a21da9f48d5bb7a50d7c908a
#
_entry.id   6b030bc9a21da9f48d5bb7a50d7c908a
#
_cell.length_a   1.000
_cell.length_b   1.000
_cell.length_c   1.000
_cell.angle_alpha   90.00
_cell.angle_beta   90.00
_cell.angle_gamma   90.00
#
_symmetry.space_group_name_H-M   'P 1'
#
loop_
_entity.id
_entity.type
_entity.pdbx_description
1 polymer ?
#
loop_
_entity_poly.entity_id
_entity_poly.type
_entity_poly.pdbx_seq_one_letter_code
_entity_poly.pdbx_strand_id
1 'polypeptide(L)'
;MRAYGAHVELLDHPDPETGDWLTARRTRVAELLEEIPDSFNLNQYSNEAAFHAHAEGTMTEILDQLGQAPSHLLVAMSTTGTLGGCVRKLSEVGASTQTIGVDAEGSVLFGGERGTRMLPGYGAGIVTELSTKFSPSSVERVPDLDAIVAARQLAQAEGLLPGASGGAVIAAFQRLAPSLPAGAEVVAVLHDAGQPYLD
;
A
#
# COMPACT_ATOMS: atom_id res chain seq x y z
N MET A 1 -18.29 2.72 -9.53
CA MET A 1 -17.78 3.26 -10.82
C MET A 1 -18.93 3.65 -11.75
N ARG A 2 -19.82 2.75 -12.16
CA ARG A 2 -20.97 3.08 -13.05
C ARG A 2 -21.83 4.24 -12.53
N ALA A 3 -22.08 4.32 -11.23
CA ALA A 3 -22.81 5.43 -10.62
C ALA A 3 -22.18 6.82 -10.83
N TYR A 4 -20.88 6.86 -11.15
CA TYR A 4 -20.17 8.08 -11.50
C TYR A 4 -19.99 8.27 -13.02
N GLY A 5 -20.74 7.52 -13.83
CA GLY A 5 -20.73 7.64 -15.29
C GLY A 5 -19.62 6.86 -15.99
N ALA A 6 -18.82 6.08 -15.27
CA ALA A 6 -17.77 5.29 -15.90
C ALA A 6 -18.35 4.12 -16.73
N HIS A 7 -17.82 3.90 -17.93
CA HIS A 7 -18.00 2.64 -18.65
C HIS A 7 -17.20 1.56 -17.91
N VAL A 8 -17.85 0.44 -17.58
CA VAL A 8 -17.21 -0.66 -16.86
C VAL A 8 -17.31 -1.93 -17.70
N GLU A 9 -16.17 -2.38 -18.18
CA GLU A 9 -15.99 -3.67 -18.83
C GLU A 9 -15.52 -4.71 -17.81
N LEU A 10 -16.15 -5.86 -17.78
CA LEU A 10 -15.76 -7.00 -16.96
C LEU A 10 -15.14 -8.05 -17.87
N LEU A 11 -14.02 -8.61 -17.46
CA LEU A 11 -13.42 -9.72 -18.16
C LEU A 11 -14.04 -11.04 -17.68
N ASP A 12 -14.40 -11.90 -18.60
CA ASP A 12 -15.05 -13.18 -18.31
C ASP A 12 -14.03 -14.30 -18.04
N HIS A 13 -12.78 -14.12 -18.50
CA HIS A 13 -11.73 -15.13 -18.41
C HIS A 13 -10.38 -14.51 -18.01
N PRO A 14 -9.54 -15.24 -17.25
CA PRO A 14 -8.16 -14.85 -17.03
C PRO A 14 -7.35 -14.97 -18.34
N ASP A 15 -6.13 -14.47 -18.33
CA ASP A 15 -5.20 -14.62 -19.44
C ASP A 15 -4.99 -16.11 -19.78
N PRO A 16 -5.14 -16.52 -21.04
CA PRO A 16 -5.13 -17.93 -21.43
C PRO A 16 -3.76 -18.61 -21.28
N GLU A 17 -2.68 -17.85 -21.32
CA GLU A 17 -1.32 -18.39 -21.22
C GLU A 17 -0.86 -18.49 -19.77
N THR A 18 -1.16 -17.47 -18.96
CA THR A 18 -0.67 -17.37 -17.57
C THR A 18 -1.69 -17.75 -16.51
N GLY A 19 -2.99 -17.81 -16.88
CA GLY A 19 -4.10 -18.00 -15.94
C GLY A 19 -4.30 -16.81 -14.97
N ASP A 20 -3.65 -15.67 -15.24
CA ASP A 20 -3.64 -14.53 -14.32
C ASP A 20 -4.62 -13.42 -14.75
N TRP A 21 -5.47 -13.01 -13.82
CA TRP A 21 -6.45 -11.95 -14.04
C TRP A 21 -5.83 -10.55 -14.19
N LEU A 22 -4.69 -10.29 -13.58
CA LEU A 22 -4.02 -9.01 -13.71
C LEU A 22 -3.41 -8.87 -15.10
N THR A 23 -2.82 -9.95 -15.62
CA THR A 23 -2.29 -10.01 -17.00
C THR A 23 -3.42 -9.75 -17.99
N ALA A 24 -4.55 -10.48 -17.87
CA ALA A 24 -5.71 -10.27 -18.75
C ALA A 24 -6.20 -8.80 -18.73
N ARG A 25 -6.31 -8.18 -17.55
CA ARG A 25 -6.71 -6.77 -17.44
C ARG A 25 -5.70 -5.80 -18.08
N ARG A 26 -4.41 -6.06 -17.93
CA ARG A 26 -3.37 -5.21 -18.53
C ARG A 26 -3.38 -5.31 -20.05
N THR A 27 -3.55 -6.53 -20.60
CA THR A 27 -3.70 -6.76 -22.04
C THR A 27 -4.91 -6.01 -22.58
N ARG A 28 -6.08 -6.17 -21.92
CA ARG A 28 -7.29 -5.47 -22.37
C ARG A 28 -7.16 -3.94 -22.30
N VAL A 29 -6.49 -3.40 -21.30
CA VAL A 29 -6.20 -1.96 -21.23
C VAL A 29 -5.31 -1.51 -22.38
N ALA A 30 -4.31 -2.30 -22.79
CA ALA A 30 -3.47 -1.98 -23.93
C ALA A 30 -4.27 -1.94 -25.24
N GLU A 31 -5.17 -2.92 -25.46
CA GLU A 31 -6.09 -2.93 -26.61
C GLU A 31 -6.99 -1.68 -26.62
N LEU A 32 -7.59 -1.32 -25.47
CA LEU A 32 -8.46 -0.14 -25.36
C LEU A 32 -7.71 1.17 -25.65
N LEU A 33 -6.43 1.27 -25.34
CA LEU A 33 -5.62 2.42 -25.68
C LEU A 33 -5.40 2.57 -27.21
N GLU A 34 -5.40 1.45 -27.94
CA GLU A 34 -5.36 1.45 -29.40
C GLU A 34 -6.75 1.73 -30.01
N GLU A 35 -7.81 1.21 -29.40
CA GLU A 35 -9.19 1.36 -29.89
C GLU A 35 -9.78 2.75 -29.65
N ILE A 36 -9.39 3.45 -28.57
CA ILE A 36 -9.99 4.71 -28.14
C ILE A 36 -9.00 5.86 -28.37
N PRO A 37 -9.21 6.71 -29.39
CA PRO A 37 -8.34 7.86 -29.65
C PRO A 37 -8.27 8.81 -28.43
N ASP A 38 -7.12 9.43 -28.24
CA ASP A 38 -6.86 10.41 -27.17
C ASP A 38 -7.06 9.87 -25.75
N SER A 39 -7.07 8.54 -25.58
CA SER A 39 -7.09 7.90 -24.26
C SER A 39 -5.68 7.70 -23.68
N PHE A 40 -5.58 7.63 -22.37
CA PHE A 40 -4.32 7.27 -21.71
C PHE A 40 -4.56 6.46 -20.43
N ASN A 41 -3.60 5.63 -20.09
CA ASN A 41 -3.61 4.82 -18.88
C ASN A 41 -2.83 5.49 -17.76
N LEU A 42 -3.49 5.78 -16.62
CA LEU A 42 -2.82 6.31 -15.43
C LEU A 42 -1.81 5.33 -14.80
N ASN A 43 -1.91 4.06 -15.11
CA ASN A 43 -1.01 2.95 -14.71
C ASN A 43 -0.38 3.09 -13.33
N GLN A 44 -1.14 2.77 -12.29
CA GLN A 44 -0.70 2.87 -10.90
C GLN A 44 0.56 2.04 -10.53
N TYR A 45 1.00 1.14 -11.41
CA TYR A 45 2.16 0.27 -11.16
C TYR A 45 3.50 0.91 -11.57
N SER A 46 3.47 1.93 -12.44
CA SER A 46 4.66 2.58 -12.98
C SER A 46 4.64 4.12 -12.92
N ASN A 47 3.46 4.72 -12.71
CA ASN A 47 3.31 6.16 -12.75
C ASN A 47 3.86 6.83 -11.48
N GLU A 48 4.98 7.55 -11.62
CA GLU A 48 5.62 8.28 -10.52
C GLU A 48 4.81 9.47 -9.99
N ALA A 49 3.73 9.87 -10.64
CA ALA A 49 2.80 10.85 -10.08
C ALA A 49 2.26 10.40 -8.70
N ALA A 50 2.20 9.07 -8.46
CA ALA A 50 1.87 8.53 -7.14
C ALA A 50 2.92 8.94 -6.07
N PHE A 51 4.21 8.88 -6.40
CA PHE A 51 5.26 9.35 -5.49
C PHE A 51 5.15 10.84 -5.21
N HIS A 52 4.92 11.64 -6.26
CA HIS A 52 4.74 13.08 -6.09
C HIS A 52 3.55 13.41 -5.21
N ALA A 53 2.39 12.79 -5.45
CA ALA A 53 1.19 13.02 -4.66
C ALA A 53 1.39 12.69 -3.17
N HIS A 54 2.06 11.59 -2.85
CA HIS A 54 2.30 11.21 -1.46
C HIS A 54 3.49 11.93 -0.80
N ALA A 55 4.46 12.40 -1.59
CA ALA A 55 5.52 13.27 -1.09
C ALA A 55 4.96 14.64 -0.70
N GLU A 56 4.25 15.31 -1.61
CA GLU A 56 3.75 16.68 -1.43
C GLU A 56 2.44 16.75 -0.61
N GLY A 57 1.66 15.66 -0.60
CA GLY A 57 0.48 15.54 0.25
C GLY A 57 0.82 14.81 1.56
N THR A 58 0.69 13.50 1.56
CA THR A 58 0.70 12.66 2.77
C THR A 58 1.89 12.93 3.70
N MET A 59 3.13 12.87 3.16
CA MET A 59 4.31 13.02 4.04
C MET A 59 4.53 14.46 4.46
N THR A 60 4.26 15.44 3.58
CA THR A 60 4.31 16.86 3.95
C THR A 60 3.32 17.17 5.06
N GLU A 61 2.07 16.69 4.96
CA GLU A 61 1.07 16.87 6.01
C GLU A 61 1.49 16.24 7.34
N ILE A 62 2.10 15.05 7.32
CA ILE A 62 2.65 14.39 8.52
C ILE A 62 3.73 15.26 9.15
N LEU A 63 4.68 15.76 8.37
CA LEU A 63 5.76 16.62 8.86
C LEU A 63 5.22 17.93 9.46
N ASP A 64 4.26 18.55 8.80
CA ASP A 64 3.62 19.80 9.26
C ASP A 64 2.86 19.59 10.57
N GLN A 65 2.11 18.48 10.71
CA GLN A 65 1.34 18.18 11.92
C GLN A 65 2.24 17.83 13.12
N LEU A 66 3.34 17.14 12.90
CA LEU A 66 4.29 16.77 13.95
C LEU A 66 5.30 17.87 14.27
N GLY A 67 5.54 18.80 13.32
CA GLY A 67 6.60 19.81 13.42
C GLY A 67 8.01 19.24 13.28
N GLN A 68 8.15 17.94 13.07
CA GLN A 68 9.41 17.22 12.88
C GLN A 68 9.19 15.91 12.14
N ALA A 69 10.27 15.29 11.67
CA ALA A 69 10.19 13.95 11.07
C ALA A 69 10.04 12.89 12.17
N PRO A 70 9.11 11.91 12.03
CA PRO A 70 8.97 10.83 12.98
C PRO A 70 10.21 9.92 12.98
N SER A 71 10.47 9.24 14.10
CA SER A 71 11.55 8.25 14.16
C SER A 71 11.25 7.01 13.30
N HIS A 72 9.96 6.62 13.21
CA HIS A 72 9.51 5.45 12.46
C HIS A 72 8.23 5.77 11.69
N LEU A 73 8.13 5.25 10.47
CA LEU A 73 6.95 5.36 9.61
C LEU A 73 6.58 3.97 9.09
N LEU A 74 5.37 3.50 9.39
CA LEU A 74 4.81 2.24 8.91
C LEU A 74 3.75 2.51 7.85
N VAL A 75 3.90 1.90 6.68
CA VAL A 75 2.98 2.07 5.53
C VAL A 75 2.72 0.72 4.87
N ALA A 76 1.46 0.35 4.70
CA ALA A 76 1.11 -0.83 3.92
C ALA A 76 1.43 -0.64 2.43
N MET A 77 1.93 -1.69 1.80
CA MET A 77 2.41 -1.66 0.42
C MET A 77 1.55 -2.55 -0.49
N SER A 78 1.21 -2.02 -1.66
CA SER A 78 0.70 -2.79 -2.80
C SER A 78 1.37 -2.30 -4.08
N THR A 79 0.91 -1.21 -4.70
CA THR A 79 1.63 -0.58 -5.82
C THR A 79 2.90 0.14 -5.39
N THR A 80 3.07 0.36 -4.10
CA THR A 80 4.18 1.04 -3.42
C THR A 80 4.23 2.56 -3.56
N GLY A 81 3.23 3.17 -4.21
CA GLY A 81 3.17 4.62 -4.44
C GLY A 81 3.24 5.45 -3.16
N THR A 82 2.47 5.06 -2.14
CA THR A 82 2.40 5.79 -0.86
C THR A 82 3.74 5.78 -0.13
N LEU A 83 4.30 4.60 0.11
CA LEU A 83 5.58 4.50 0.82
C LEU A 83 6.73 5.14 0.04
N GLY A 84 6.78 4.91 -1.29
CA GLY A 84 7.82 5.50 -2.13
C GLY A 84 7.78 7.04 -2.14
N GLY A 85 6.59 7.62 -2.16
CA GLY A 85 6.43 9.09 -2.01
C GLY A 85 6.88 9.59 -0.64
N CYS A 86 6.52 8.90 0.43
CA CYS A 86 6.97 9.24 1.79
C CYS A 86 8.51 9.14 1.91
N VAL A 87 9.11 8.06 1.41
CA VAL A 87 10.58 7.88 1.40
C VAL A 87 11.26 9.01 0.64
N ARG A 88 10.72 9.40 -0.52
CA ARG A 88 11.23 10.51 -1.32
C ARG A 88 11.24 11.81 -0.52
N LYS A 89 10.12 12.18 0.09
CA LYS A 89 10.01 13.41 0.88
C LYS A 89 10.95 13.41 2.09
N LEU A 90 11.02 12.31 2.82
CA LEU A 90 11.93 12.16 3.95
C LEU A 90 13.40 12.33 3.53
N SER A 91 13.78 11.78 2.38
CA SER A 91 15.11 11.98 1.80
C SER A 91 15.37 13.46 1.41
N GLU A 92 14.38 14.12 0.81
CA GLU A 92 14.47 15.54 0.41
C GLU A 92 14.71 16.47 1.61
N VAL A 93 14.09 16.17 2.76
CA VAL A 93 14.28 16.96 3.99
C VAL A 93 15.45 16.46 4.85
N GLY A 94 16.19 15.45 4.41
CA GLY A 94 17.36 14.92 5.13
C GLY A 94 17.00 14.18 6.44
N ALA A 95 15.79 13.63 6.55
CA ALA A 95 15.35 12.92 7.74
C ALA A 95 15.95 11.50 7.81
N SER A 96 16.21 11.04 9.05
CA SER A 96 16.70 9.68 9.33
C SER A 96 15.62 8.71 9.80
N THR A 97 14.36 8.97 9.39
CA THR A 97 13.20 8.14 9.72
C THR A 97 13.41 6.69 9.25
N GLN A 98 13.15 5.73 10.14
CA GLN A 98 13.08 4.32 9.76
C GLN A 98 11.75 4.05 9.07
N THR A 99 11.80 3.75 7.78
CA THR A 99 10.61 3.46 6.96
C THR A 99 10.37 1.96 6.90
N ILE A 100 9.23 1.52 7.42
CA ILE A 100 8.83 0.12 7.47
C ILE A 100 7.72 -0.12 6.46
N GLY A 101 8.04 -0.87 5.42
CA GLY A 101 7.04 -1.33 4.46
C GLY A 101 6.27 -2.52 5.01
N VAL A 102 4.96 -2.39 5.20
CA VAL A 102 4.12 -3.49 5.65
C VAL A 102 3.56 -4.22 4.43
N ASP A 103 3.93 -5.49 4.30
CA ASP A 103 3.60 -6.34 3.16
C ASP A 103 2.81 -7.57 3.60
N ALA A 104 2.09 -8.18 2.69
CA ALA A 104 1.38 -9.41 2.97
C ALA A 104 2.31 -10.63 2.87
N GLU A 105 2.10 -11.65 3.70
CA GLU A 105 2.61 -12.98 3.37
C GLU A 105 2.08 -13.41 2.00
N GLY A 106 2.95 -14.02 1.18
CA GLY A 106 2.61 -14.38 -0.21
C GLY A 106 2.68 -13.22 -1.22
N SER A 107 3.13 -12.04 -0.81
CA SER A 107 3.51 -10.95 -1.71
C SER A 107 4.92 -11.14 -2.26
N VAL A 108 5.13 -10.75 -3.53
CA VAL A 108 6.45 -10.84 -4.18
C VAL A 108 7.28 -9.57 -4.09
N LEU A 109 6.80 -8.53 -3.42
CA LEU A 109 7.52 -7.28 -3.26
C LEU A 109 8.78 -7.48 -2.40
N PHE A 110 9.85 -6.76 -2.72
CA PHE A 110 11.08 -6.72 -1.93
C PHE A 110 11.59 -8.11 -1.51
N GLY A 111 11.63 -9.05 -2.45
CA GLY A 111 12.14 -10.40 -2.22
C GLY A 111 11.19 -11.35 -1.48
N GLY A 112 9.90 -11.05 -1.44
CA GLY A 112 8.90 -11.95 -0.90
C GLY A 112 8.61 -13.15 -1.82
N GLU A 113 8.06 -14.20 -1.24
CA GLU A 113 7.68 -15.42 -1.95
C GLU A 113 6.19 -15.40 -2.29
N ARG A 114 5.85 -15.80 -3.53
CA ARG A 114 4.45 -15.86 -3.99
C ARG A 114 3.63 -16.86 -3.19
N GLY A 115 2.52 -16.42 -2.65
CA GLY A 115 1.57 -17.25 -1.91
C GLY A 115 0.12 -16.77 -2.06
N THR A 116 -0.79 -17.47 -1.38
CA THR A 116 -2.20 -17.09 -1.31
C THR A 116 -2.37 -15.86 -0.41
N ARG A 117 -3.17 -14.92 -0.85
CA ARG A 117 -3.56 -13.71 -0.12
C ARG A 117 -5.06 -13.52 -0.29
N MET A 118 -5.77 -13.32 0.81
CA MET A 118 -7.23 -13.14 0.80
C MET A 118 -7.62 -11.68 0.98
N LEU A 119 -6.84 -10.91 1.74
CA LEU A 119 -7.14 -9.51 2.02
C LEU A 119 -6.64 -8.59 0.91
N PRO A 120 -7.48 -7.63 0.46
CA PRO A 120 -7.06 -6.57 -0.46
C PRO A 120 -6.31 -5.45 0.28
N GLY A 121 -5.72 -4.53 -0.51
CA GLY A 121 -5.16 -3.27 -0.01
C GLY A 121 -3.67 -3.34 0.35
N TYR A 122 -3.10 -4.52 0.62
CA TYR A 122 -1.67 -4.69 0.82
C TYR A 122 -1.16 -5.98 0.16
N GLY A 123 0.13 -6.01 -0.15
CA GLY A 123 0.76 -7.07 -0.92
C GLY A 123 0.51 -6.99 -2.43
N ALA A 124 1.41 -7.56 -3.21
CA ALA A 124 1.33 -7.65 -4.66
C ALA A 124 1.73 -9.03 -5.18
N GLY A 125 1.07 -9.47 -6.25
CA GLY A 125 1.40 -10.70 -6.98
C GLY A 125 2.47 -10.49 -8.08
N ILE A 126 2.87 -9.25 -8.32
CA ILE A 126 3.92 -8.85 -9.27
C ILE A 126 4.87 -7.86 -8.62
N VAL A 127 6.12 -7.85 -9.03
CA VAL A 127 7.05 -6.75 -8.73
C VAL A 127 6.62 -5.55 -9.56
N THR A 128 6.26 -4.44 -8.90
CA THR A 128 5.83 -3.22 -9.59
C THR A 128 7.04 -2.41 -10.03
N GLU A 129 6.94 -1.64 -11.12
CA GLU A 129 8.03 -0.74 -11.52
C GLU A 129 8.35 0.29 -10.42
N LEU A 130 7.31 0.80 -9.73
CA LEU A 130 7.50 1.72 -8.62
C LEU A 130 8.30 1.10 -7.47
N SER A 131 8.11 -0.20 -7.17
CA SER A 131 8.85 -0.88 -6.10
C SER A 131 10.36 -1.02 -6.36
N THR A 132 10.79 -0.86 -7.61
CA THR A 132 12.23 -0.91 -7.97
C THR A 132 12.94 0.44 -7.82
N LYS A 133 12.20 1.52 -7.56
CA LYS A 133 12.73 2.90 -7.55
C LYS A 133 13.12 3.41 -6.17
N PHE A 134 12.86 2.65 -5.11
CA PHE A 134 13.25 2.98 -3.74
C PHE A 134 13.43 1.71 -2.92
N SER A 135 13.93 1.85 -1.70
CA SER A 135 14.00 0.77 -0.71
C SER A 135 13.53 1.28 0.64
N PRO A 136 12.59 0.59 1.31
CA PRO A 136 12.30 0.88 2.70
C PRO A 136 13.48 0.46 3.60
N SER A 137 13.53 0.97 4.83
CA SER A 137 14.54 0.56 5.82
C SER A 137 14.36 -0.91 6.21
N SER A 138 13.11 -1.38 6.29
CA SER A 138 12.77 -2.79 6.50
C SER A 138 11.40 -3.13 5.91
N VAL A 139 11.13 -4.43 5.78
CA VAL A 139 9.82 -4.96 5.35
C VAL A 139 9.31 -5.93 6.40
N GLU A 140 8.11 -5.65 6.91
CA GLU A 140 7.37 -6.53 7.81
C GLU A 140 6.27 -7.27 7.04
N ARG A 141 6.31 -8.61 7.03
CA ARG A 141 5.28 -9.43 6.39
C ARG A 141 4.24 -9.88 7.41
N VAL A 142 2.99 -9.55 7.12
CA VAL A 142 1.86 -9.78 8.03
C VAL A 142 0.88 -10.76 7.40
N PRO A 143 0.55 -11.88 8.10
CA PRO A 143 -0.51 -12.78 7.69
C PRO A 143 -1.89 -12.10 7.72
N ASP A 144 -2.79 -12.54 6.85
CA ASP A 144 -4.17 -12.03 6.78
C ASP A 144 -4.90 -12.07 8.13
N LEU A 145 -4.74 -13.16 8.88
CA LEU A 145 -5.38 -13.32 10.19
C LEU A 145 -4.91 -12.27 11.20
N ASP A 146 -3.60 -12.01 11.25
CA ASP A 146 -3.03 -11.03 12.18
C ASP A 146 -3.52 -9.60 11.86
N ALA A 147 -3.66 -9.28 10.56
CA ALA A 147 -4.23 -8.01 10.13
C ALA A 147 -5.67 -7.84 10.63
N ILE A 148 -6.52 -8.87 10.48
CA ILE A 148 -7.91 -8.83 10.96
C ILE A 148 -7.98 -8.68 12.48
N VAL A 149 -7.17 -9.45 13.21
CA VAL A 149 -7.12 -9.41 14.68
C VAL A 149 -6.70 -8.02 15.17
N ALA A 150 -5.62 -7.48 14.60
CA ALA A 150 -5.11 -6.17 14.98
C ALA A 150 -6.08 -5.03 14.67
N ALA A 151 -6.79 -5.09 13.53
CA ALA A 151 -7.84 -4.12 13.21
C ALA A 151 -8.96 -4.10 14.26
N ARG A 152 -9.41 -5.29 14.71
CA ARG A 152 -10.43 -5.41 15.75
C ARG A 152 -9.93 -4.94 17.12
N GLN A 153 -8.68 -5.25 17.46
CA GLN A 153 -8.06 -4.80 18.70
C GLN A 153 -7.96 -3.26 18.75
N LEU A 154 -7.53 -2.63 17.65
CA LEU A 154 -7.48 -1.17 17.57
C LEU A 154 -8.89 -0.56 17.73
N ALA A 155 -9.90 -1.15 17.08
CA ALA A 155 -11.28 -0.68 17.21
C ALA A 155 -11.78 -0.76 18.65
N GLN A 156 -11.45 -1.82 19.37
CA GLN A 156 -11.85 -2.00 20.78
C GLN A 156 -11.09 -1.08 21.74
N ALA A 157 -9.79 -0.85 21.49
CA ALA A 157 -8.94 -0.07 22.39
C ALA A 157 -9.08 1.44 22.19
N GLU A 158 -9.18 1.87 20.93
CA GLU A 158 -9.06 3.28 20.53
C GLU A 158 -10.32 3.82 19.82
N GLY A 159 -11.30 2.98 19.53
CA GLY A 159 -12.48 3.38 18.75
C GLY A 159 -12.20 3.65 17.28
N LEU A 160 -11.02 3.28 16.77
CA LEU A 160 -10.61 3.44 15.39
C LEU A 160 -10.75 2.11 14.65
N LEU A 161 -11.63 2.06 13.66
CA LEU A 161 -11.83 0.88 12.83
C LEU A 161 -11.11 1.04 11.49
N PRO A 162 -9.90 0.52 11.31
CA PRO A 162 -9.18 0.55 10.06
C PRO A 162 -9.66 -0.54 9.11
N GLY A 163 -9.42 -0.36 7.81
CA GLY A 163 -9.53 -1.44 6.83
C GLY A 163 -8.42 -2.50 6.99
N ALA A 164 -8.42 -3.49 6.11
CA ALA A 164 -7.52 -4.64 6.19
C ALA A 164 -6.03 -4.24 6.19
N SER A 165 -5.64 -3.33 5.31
CA SER A 165 -4.26 -2.83 5.22
C SER A 165 -3.84 -2.04 6.47
N GLY A 166 -4.75 -1.26 7.06
CA GLY A 166 -4.51 -0.58 8.33
C GLY A 166 -4.35 -1.56 9.48
N GLY A 167 -5.14 -2.65 9.50
CA GLY A 167 -4.95 -3.75 10.45
C GLY A 167 -3.57 -4.39 10.33
N ALA A 168 -3.06 -4.60 9.11
CA ALA A 168 -1.71 -5.10 8.89
C ALA A 168 -0.64 -4.13 9.43
N VAL A 169 -0.81 -2.82 9.24
CA VAL A 169 0.09 -1.81 9.80
C VAL A 169 0.11 -1.88 11.33
N ILE A 170 -1.04 -2.03 11.97
CA ILE A 170 -1.12 -2.16 13.44
C ILE A 170 -0.50 -3.48 13.93
N ALA A 171 -0.71 -4.59 13.23
CA ALA A 171 -0.05 -5.87 13.57
C ALA A 171 1.47 -5.76 13.48
N ALA A 172 2.00 -5.13 12.42
CA ALA A 172 3.43 -4.85 12.29
C ALA A 172 3.94 -3.95 13.44
N PHE A 173 3.22 -2.89 13.76
CA PHE A 173 3.56 -2.02 14.90
C PHE A 173 3.61 -2.80 16.21
N GLN A 174 2.61 -3.64 16.51
CA GLN A 174 2.58 -4.44 17.75
C GLN A 174 3.79 -5.38 17.87
N ARG A 175 4.29 -5.92 16.76
CA ARG A 175 5.50 -6.75 16.74
C ARG A 175 6.78 -5.95 16.99
N LEU A 176 6.83 -4.74 16.44
CA LEU A 176 8.00 -3.85 16.55
C LEU A 176 8.06 -3.09 17.88
N ALA A 177 6.92 -2.75 18.46
CA ALA A 177 6.81 -1.90 19.66
C ALA A 177 7.73 -2.29 20.82
N PRO A 178 7.92 -3.58 21.17
CA PRO A 178 8.82 -3.96 22.27
C PRO A 178 10.30 -3.65 22.01
N SER A 179 10.72 -3.48 20.76
CA SER A 179 12.10 -3.19 20.36
C SER A 179 12.36 -1.70 20.11
N LEU A 180 11.32 -0.87 20.12
CA LEU A 180 11.46 0.55 19.87
C LEU A 180 12.10 1.26 21.07
N PRO A 181 12.96 2.26 20.84
CA PRO A 181 13.54 3.04 21.91
C PRO A 181 12.46 3.84 22.66
N ALA A 182 12.67 4.06 23.95
CA ALA A 182 11.78 4.90 24.74
C ALA A 182 11.68 6.31 24.14
N GLY A 183 10.45 6.81 23.99
CA GLY A 183 10.19 8.10 23.37
C GLY A 183 10.23 8.10 21.83
N ALA A 184 10.29 6.93 21.19
CA ALA A 184 10.14 6.84 19.74
C ALA A 184 8.80 7.42 19.29
N GLU A 185 8.83 8.33 18.32
CA GLU A 185 7.64 8.84 17.67
C GLU A 185 7.38 7.99 16.43
N VAL A 186 6.22 7.31 16.42
CA VAL A 186 5.86 6.33 15.39
C VAL A 186 4.61 6.78 14.65
N VAL A 187 4.69 6.88 13.36
CA VAL A 187 3.53 7.13 12.50
C VAL A 187 3.10 5.83 11.81
N ALA A 188 1.84 5.46 11.99
CA ALA A 188 1.18 4.34 11.34
C ALA A 188 0.12 4.87 10.35
N VAL A 189 0.30 4.64 9.05
CA VAL A 189 -0.66 5.11 8.04
C VAL A 189 -1.82 4.12 7.93
N LEU A 190 -3.03 4.57 8.28
CA LEU A 190 -4.28 3.82 8.12
C LEU A 190 -4.98 4.30 6.84
N HIS A 191 -4.90 3.51 5.77
CA HIS A 191 -5.25 3.95 4.42
C HIS A 191 -6.76 4.12 4.19
N ASP A 192 -7.58 3.27 4.79
CA ASP A 192 -9.02 3.28 4.66
C ASP A 192 -9.71 2.89 5.97
N ALA A 193 -11.01 3.14 6.00
CA ALA A 193 -11.86 2.76 7.12
C ALA A 193 -12.38 1.34 6.96
N GLY A 194 -12.67 0.67 8.07
CA GLY A 194 -13.06 -0.74 8.11
C GLY A 194 -14.53 -1.03 7.84
N GLN A 195 -15.40 -0.01 7.70
CA GLN A 195 -16.84 -0.23 7.48
C GLN A 195 -17.17 -1.18 6.31
N PRO A 196 -16.47 -1.12 5.16
CA PRO A 196 -16.71 -2.05 4.04
C PRO A 196 -16.38 -3.52 4.34
N TYR A 197 -15.73 -3.81 5.46
CA TYR A 197 -15.26 -5.15 5.85
C TYR A 197 -16.02 -5.75 7.04
N LEU A 198 -17.18 -5.19 7.42
CA LEU A 198 -17.94 -5.65 8.58
C LEU A 198 -18.95 -6.78 8.27
N ASP A 199 -19.23 -7.07 6.99
CA ASP A 199 -20.19 -8.08 6.53
C ASP A 199 -19.54 -9.46 6.31
#